data_23d2f784ecfea6b91bccec8278d03db3
#
_entry.id   23d2f784ecfea6b91bccec8278d03db3
#
_cell.length_a   1.000
_cell.length_b   1.000
_cell.length_c   1.000
_cell.angle_alpha   90.00
_cell.angle_beta   90.00
_cell.angle_gamma   90.00
#
_symmetry.space_group_name_H-M   'P 1'
#
loop_
_entity.id
_entity.type
_entity.pdbx_description
1 polymer ?
#
loop_
_entity_poly.entity_id
_entity_poly.type
_entity_poly.pdbx_seq_one_letter_code
_entity_poly.pdbx_strand_id
1 'polypeptide(L)'
;IVFHQVTGLLNSDDECWHQVKEWVEAARVANTLFYNRLGCMGHYYSGMLDIYSDLTQQYAHFGGHIEIIEVDELSVLRKEVTDEAIKQKVAVFKESFAVQNDCAQYELERSARTSVALDALVEKYKLGSMAYYYKGAAGSENEDTISSIILGVSLLTARGIPVAGEYEIKNAQAMKIMDSFGAGGSFTEYYAMDYTEDIVLMGHDGPGHITIAEGKTKVRPLTVYHGKVGSGLSVEMSVKNGPVTLLSVVQKIDGKLFLLVAEGESVAGPILEIGNTNSRYKFPIGARKFMNDWNANGPAHHCAVGIGHIHSKIEKLGSLLNMEVVRVC
;
A
#
# COMPACT_ATOMS: atom_id res chain seq x y z
N ILE A 1 -0.28 -31.29 -11.77
CA ILE A 1 -1.45 -30.40 -11.63
C ILE A 1 -1.72 -30.24 -10.14
N VAL A 2 -1.71 -29.00 -9.66
CA VAL A 2 -2.16 -28.68 -8.31
C VAL A 2 -3.69 -28.58 -8.35
N PHE A 3 -4.36 -29.26 -7.43
CA PHE A 3 -5.81 -29.18 -7.29
C PHE A 3 -6.21 -29.17 -5.82
N HIS A 4 -7.38 -28.61 -5.55
CA HIS A 4 -7.97 -28.60 -4.23
C HIS A 4 -9.39 -29.14 -4.30
N GLN A 5 -9.81 -29.83 -3.24
CA GLN A 5 -11.13 -30.40 -3.14
C GLN A 5 -11.96 -29.61 -2.14
N VAL A 6 -13.19 -29.27 -2.53
CA VAL A 6 -14.23 -28.80 -1.64
C VAL A 6 -15.34 -29.84 -1.65
N THR A 7 -15.79 -30.27 -0.48
CA THR A 7 -16.81 -31.31 -0.33
C THR A 7 -18.02 -30.71 0.38
N GLY A 8 -19.21 -30.99 -0.14
CA GLY A 8 -20.47 -30.50 0.44
C GLY A 8 -21.67 -30.80 -0.43
N LEU A 9 -22.79 -30.21 -0.06
CA LEU A 9 -24.08 -30.36 -0.77
C LEU A 9 -24.29 -29.16 -1.70
N LEU A 10 -24.93 -29.40 -2.85
CA LEU A 10 -25.31 -28.33 -3.78
C LEU A 10 -26.36 -27.38 -3.21
N ASN A 11 -27.25 -27.90 -2.34
CA ASN A 11 -28.29 -27.13 -1.73
C ASN A 11 -28.09 -27.02 -0.21
N SER A 12 -28.32 -25.84 0.34
CA SER A 12 -28.37 -25.60 1.79
C SER A 12 -27.05 -25.95 2.54
N ASP A 13 -25.91 -25.74 1.89
CA ASP A 13 -24.58 -25.94 2.48
C ASP A 13 -23.75 -24.66 2.31
N ASP A 14 -24.02 -23.71 3.19
CA ASP A 14 -23.37 -22.39 3.15
C ASP A 14 -21.85 -22.49 3.33
N GLU A 15 -21.38 -23.45 4.14
CA GLU A 15 -19.95 -23.67 4.37
C GLU A 15 -19.22 -24.12 3.08
N CYS A 16 -19.81 -25.08 2.37
CA CYS A 16 -19.27 -25.52 1.09
C CYS A 16 -19.19 -24.36 0.09
N TRP A 17 -20.27 -23.61 -0.06
CA TRP A 17 -20.31 -22.49 -0.98
C TRP A 17 -19.40 -21.33 -0.57
N HIS A 18 -19.21 -21.11 0.74
CA HIS A 18 -18.22 -20.16 1.23
C HIS A 18 -16.81 -20.55 0.80
N GLN A 19 -16.40 -21.81 0.99
CA GLN A 19 -15.10 -22.32 0.56
C GLN A 19 -14.91 -22.21 -0.96
N VAL A 20 -15.93 -22.59 -1.75
CA VAL A 20 -15.89 -22.45 -3.22
C VAL A 20 -15.65 -20.99 -3.61
N LYS A 21 -16.38 -20.05 -3.00
CA LYS A 21 -16.26 -18.62 -3.26
C LYS A 21 -14.83 -18.13 -2.96
N GLU A 22 -14.26 -18.52 -1.82
CA GLU A 22 -12.90 -18.11 -1.46
C GLU A 22 -11.85 -18.65 -2.45
N TRP A 23 -11.98 -19.91 -2.92
CA TRP A 23 -11.12 -20.45 -3.96
C TRP A 23 -11.23 -19.71 -5.29
N VAL A 24 -12.44 -19.35 -5.70
CA VAL A 24 -12.65 -18.55 -6.92
C VAL A 24 -12.05 -17.16 -6.76
N GLU A 25 -12.21 -16.52 -5.61
CA GLU A 25 -11.60 -15.22 -5.33
C GLU A 25 -10.06 -15.32 -5.33
N ALA A 26 -9.48 -16.33 -4.69
CA ALA A 26 -8.03 -16.56 -4.69
C ALA A 26 -7.49 -16.81 -6.11
N ALA A 27 -8.18 -17.60 -6.92
CA ALA A 27 -7.81 -17.85 -8.31
C ALA A 27 -7.88 -16.55 -9.16
N ARG A 28 -8.90 -15.73 -8.93
CA ARG A 28 -9.01 -14.40 -9.57
C ARG A 28 -7.84 -13.50 -9.17
N VAL A 29 -7.45 -13.49 -7.90
CA VAL A 29 -6.31 -12.69 -7.42
C VAL A 29 -5.01 -13.22 -8.01
N ALA A 30 -4.77 -14.54 -8.02
CA ALA A 30 -3.60 -15.13 -8.65
C ALA A 30 -3.49 -14.75 -10.15
N ASN A 31 -4.61 -14.80 -10.87
CA ASN A 31 -4.67 -14.36 -12.27
C ASN A 31 -4.40 -12.85 -12.42
N THR A 32 -4.92 -12.02 -11.51
CA THR A 32 -4.65 -10.57 -11.49
C THR A 32 -3.16 -10.29 -11.33
N LEU A 33 -2.48 -10.99 -10.42
CA LEU A 33 -1.03 -10.85 -10.19
C LEU A 33 -0.24 -11.30 -11.42
N PHE A 34 -0.63 -12.42 -12.03
CA PHE A 34 0.05 -12.96 -13.21
C PHE A 34 0.03 -12.01 -14.41
N TYR A 35 -0.99 -11.15 -14.53
CA TYR A 35 -1.08 -10.14 -15.59
C TYR A 35 -0.74 -8.72 -15.11
N ASN A 36 -0.37 -8.56 -13.83
CA ASN A 36 -0.03 -7.25 -13.27
C ASN A 36 1.23 -6.68 -13.91
N ARG A 37 1.22 -5.38 -14.17
CA ARG A 37 2.43 -4.63 -14.52
C ARG A 37 2.81 -3.75 -13.35
N LEU A 38 3.90 -4.09 -12.67
CA LEU A 38 4.46 -3.35 -11.54
C LEU A 38 5.45 -2.32 -12.04
N GLY A 39 5.14 -1.04 -11.90
CA GLY A 39 6.06 0.06 -12.18
C GLY A 39 6.99 0.30 -11.01
N CYS A 40 8.30 0.24 -11.26
CA CYS A 40 9.34 0.54 -10.28
C CYS A 40 10.00 1.85 -10.68
N MET A 41 9.60 2.99 -10.05
CA MET A 41 10.05 4.32 -10.44
C MET A 41 11.12 4.86 -9.49
N GLY A 42 12.32 5.12 -10.02
CA GLY A 42 13.46 5.65 -9.30
C GLY A 42 14.39 4.56 -8.76
N HIS A 43 14.66 4.56 -7.46
CA HIS A 43 15.62 3.65 -6.84
C HIS A 43 15.27 3.33 -5.38
N TYR A 44 15.86 2.29 -4.81
CA TYR A 44 15.69 1.97 -3.40
C TYR A 44 16.12 3.12 -2.48
N TYR A 45 15.42 3.25 -1.37
CA TYR A 45 15.86 4.13 -0.29
C TYR A 45 17.19 3.60 0.25
N SER A 46 18.25 4.42 0.13
CA SER A 46 19.59 4.04 0.58
C SER A 46 19.65 3.91 2.10
N GLY A 47 20.11 2.77 2.59
CA GLY A 47 20.26 2.47 4.02
C GLY A 47 19.13 1.63 4.61
N MET A 48 18.00 1.47 3.93
CA MET A 48 16.92 0.57 4.32
C MET A 48 17.10 -0.78 3.61
N LEU A 49 18.03 -1.61 4.08
CA LEU A 49 18.41 -2.85 3.39
C LEU A 49 17.33 -3.93 3.46
N ASP A 50 16.45 -3.86 4.44
CA ASP A 50 15.33 -4.80 4.64
C ASP A 50 14.23 -4.70 3.58
N ILE A 51 14.13 -3.56 2.86
CA ILE A 51 13.16 -3.39 1.77
C ILE A 51 13.66 -3.97 0.44
N TYR A 52 14.94 -4.26 0.30
CA TYR A 52 15.50 -4.76 -0.96
C TYR A 52 14.92 -6.13 -1.30
N SER A 53 14.77 -6.40 -2.58
CA SER A 53 14.24 -7.67 -3.09
C SER A 53 14.88 -8.04 -4.42
N ASP A 54 15.03 -9.34 -4.64
CA ASP A 54 15.40 -9.90 -5.93
C ASP A 54 14.20 -9.84 -6.90
N LEU A 55 14.30 -9.05 -7.96
CA LEU A 55 13.25 -8.89 -8.96
C LEU A 55 12.94 -10.19 -9.70
N THR A 56 13.91 -11.07 -9.86
CA THR A 56 13.69 -12.38 -10.51
C THR A 56 12.83 -13.29 -9.64
N GLN A 57 12.99 -13.24 -8.33
CA GLN A 57 12.14 -13.94 -7.38
C GLN A 57 10.72 -13.36 -7.36
N GLN A 58 10.58 -12.03 -7.42
CA GLN A 58 9.27 -11.39 -7.53
C GLN A 58 8.52 -11.88 -8.79
N TYR A 59 9.20 -11.88 -9.93
CA TYR A 59 8.63 -12.39 -11.18
C TYR A 59 8.32 -13.89 -11.11
N ALA A 60 9.21 -14.70 -10.54
CA ALA A 60 9.03 -16.16 -10.46
C ALA A 60 7.81 -16.57 -9.63
N HIS A 61 7.48 -15.83 -8.57
CA HIS A 61 6.37 -16.16 -7.68
C HIS A 61 5.04 -15.53 -8.11
N PHE A 62 5.06 -14.26 -8.52
CA PHE A 62 3.83 -13.52 -8.83
C PHE A 62 3.51 -13.49 -10.33
N GLY A 63 4.48 -13.78 -11.18
CA GLY A 63 4.34 -13.57 -12.63
C GLY A 63 4.32 -12.08 -12.98
N GLY A 64 3.50 -11.72 -13.95
CA GLY A 64 3.33 -10.33 -14.35
C GLY A 64 4.53 -9.75 -15.12
N HIS A 65 4.71 -8.45 -15.01
CA HIS A 65 5.83 -7.73 -15.61
C HIS A 65 6.33 -6.64 -14.67
N ILE A 66 7.64 -6.45 -14.59
CA ILE A 66 8.25 -5.37 -13.81
C ILE A 66 8.82 -4.35 -14.79
N GLU A 67 8.30 -3.14 -14.73
CA GLU A 67 8.72 -2.00 -15.53
C GLU A 67 9.62 -1.09 -14.72
N ILE A 68 10.87 -0.91 -15.14
CA ILE A 68 11.79 0.05 -14.50
C ILE A 68 11.59 1.40 -15.17
N ILE A 69 11.26 2.41 -14.37
CA ILE A 69 10.89 3.74 -14.85
C ILE A 69 11.80 4.79 -14.21
N GLU A 70 12.35 5.68 -15.01
CA GLU A 70 13.11 6.81 -14.52
C GLU A 70 12.19 7.97 -14.08
N VAL A 71 12.57 8.68 -13.01
CA VAL A 71 11.75 9.79 -12.48
C VAL A 71 11.66 10.95 -13.45
N ASP A 72 12.68 11.17 -14.26
CA ASP A 72 12.72 12.25 -15.25
C ASP A 72 11.62 12.07 -16.33
N GLU A 73 11.18 10.84 -16.60
CA GLU A 73 10.06 10.59 -17.49
C GLU A 73 8.75 11.19 -16.95
N LEU A 74 8.48 11.00 -15.65
CA LEU A 74 7.34 11.67 -15.01
C LEU A 74 7.51 13.19 -15.01
N SER A 75 8.74 13.69 -14.80
CA SER A 75 9.04 15.13 -14.85
C SER A 75 8.81 15.71 -16.25
N VAL A 76 9.11 14.96 -17.31
CA VAL A 76 8.80 15.37 -18.69
C VAL A 76 7.29 15.43 -18.93
N LEU A 77 6.54 14.39 -18.54
CA LEU A 77 5.09 14.36 -18.67
C LEU A 77 4.40 15.52 -17.92
N ARG A 78 4.95 15.95 -16.78
CA ARG A 78 4.44 17.12 -16.03
C ARG A 78 4.48 18.42 -16.84
N LYS A 79 5.46 18.60 -17.73
CA LYS A 79 5.57 19.81 -18.59
C LYS A 79 4.46 19.90 -19.61
N GLU A 80 3.91 18.77 -20.01
CA GLU A 80 2.85 18.68 -21.01
C GLU A 80 1.46 18.90 -20.41
N VAL A 81 1.33 18.96 -19.07
CA VAL A 81 0.05 19.12 -18.39
C VAL A 81 -0.47 20.54 -18.54
N THR A 82 -1.67 20.68 -19.09
CA THR A 82 -2.34 21.98 -19.31
C THR A 82 -2.91 22.54 -18.02
N ASP A 83 -3.06 23.88 -17.95
CA ASP A 83 -3.66 24.56 -16.81
C ASP A 83 -5.12 24.15 -16.58
N GLU A 84 -5.84 23.80 -17.64
CA GLU A 84 -7.21 23.30 -17.52
C GLU A 84 -7.24 21.92 -16.84
N ALA A 85 -6.34 21.00 -17.20
CA ALA A 85 -6.23 19.70 -16.55
C ALA A 85 -5.84 19.84 -15.08
N ILE A 86 -4.98 20.80 -14.73
CA ILE A 86 -4.63 21.12 -13.34
C ILE A 86 -5.88 21.56 -12.57
N LYS A 87 -6.66 22.51 -13.08
CA LYS A 87 -7.88 23.00 -12.43
C LYS A 87 -8.88 21.86 -12.18
N GLN A 88 -9.10 21.01 -13.17
CA GLN A 88 -9.96 19.84 -13.05
C GLN A 88 -9.46 18.87 -11.98
N LYS A 89 -8.15 18.60 -11.93
CA LYS A 89 -7.57 17.72 -10.93
C LYS A 89 -7.64 18.32 -9.51
N VAL A 90 -7.46 19.62 -9.35
CA VAL A 90 -7.68 20.31 -8.06
C VAL A 90 -9.13 20.17 -7.60
N ALA A 91 -10.10 20.24 -8.51
CA ALA A 91 -11.50 19.98 -8.16
C ALA A 91 -11.70 18.54 -7.65
N VAL A 92 -11.09 17.54 -8.30
CA VAL A 92 -11.10 16.15 -7.84
C VAL A 92 -10.47 16.01 -6.43
N PHE A 93 -9.38 16.73 -6.15
CA PHE A 93 -8.80 16.73 -4.81
C PHE A 93 -9.75 17.26 -3.75
N LYS A 94 -10.42 18.39 -4.02
CA LYS A 94 -11.39 19.00 -3.09
C LYS A 94 -12.61 18.10 -2.86
N GLU A 95 -13.01 17.32 -3.86
CA GLU A 95 -14.07 16.32 -3.73
C GLU A 95 -13.62 15.11 -2.90
N SER A 96 -12.45 14.55 -3.23
CA SER A 96 -11.93 13.30 -2.64
C SER A 96 -11.40 13.49 -1.21
N PHE A 97 -10.86 14.67 -0.89
CA PHE A 97 -10.19 14.96 0.37
C PHE A 97 -10.82 16.13 1.12
N ALA A 98 -10.65 16.14 2.44
CA ALA A 98 -10.90 17.30 3.29
C ALA A 98 -9.65 18.20 3.32
N VAL A 99 -9.48 19.03 2.28
CA VAL A 99 -8.33 19.93 2.16
C VAL A 99 -8.39 20.97 3.27
N GLN A 100 -7.35 21.05 4.09
CA GLN A 100 -7.27 21.98 5.21
C GLN A 100 -6.91 23.39 4.73
N ASN A 101 -7.30 24.41 5.50
CA ASN A 101 -7.15 25.83 5.13
C ASN A 101 -5.69 26.30 5.06
N ASP A 102 -4.78 25.58 5.67
CA ASP A 102 -3.33 25.86 5.66
C ASP A 102 -2.63 25.30 4.39
N CYS A 103 -3.34 24.55 3.54
CA CYS A 103 -2.82 24.08 2.26
C CYS A 103 -2.77 25.23 1.27
N ALA A 104 -1.56 25.63 0.86
CA ALA A 104 -1.39 26.66 -0.15
C ALA A 104 -1.95 26.21 -1.51
N GLN A 105 -2.65 27.12 -2.20
CA GLN A 105 -3.22 26.85 -3.54
C GLN A 105 -2.14 26.40 -4.54
N TYR A 106 -0.95 26.99 -4.48
CA TYR A 106 0.20 26.60 -5.29
C TYR A 106 0.58 25.11 -5.09
N GLU A 107 0.56 24.60 -3.85
CA GLU A 107 0.86 23.20 -3.57
C GLU A 107 -0.21 22.24 -4.10
N LEU A 108 -1.48 22.65 -4.06
CA LEU A 108 -2.56 21.88 -4.68
C LEU A 108 -2.39 21.81 -6.21
N GLU A 109 -2.04 22.92 -6.85
CA GLU A 109 -1.81 22.96 -8.30
C GLU A 109 -0.56 22.16 -8.70
N ARG A 110 0.52 22.24 -7.91
CA ARG A 110 1.75 21.45 -8.08
C ARG A 110 1.46 19.96 -7.99
N SER A 111 0.72 19.55 -6.96
CA SER A 111 0.29 18.16 -6.78
C SER A 111 -0.67 17.71 -7.87
N ALA A 112 -1.58 18.56 -8.32
CA ALA A 112 -2.49 18.27 -9.41
C ALA A 112 -1.76 18.02 -10.73
N ARG A 113 -0.77 18.85 -11.04
CA ARG A 113 0.10 18.67 -12.22
C ARG A 113 0.78 17.31 -12.20
N THR A 114 1.38 16.93 -11.07
CA THR A 114 2.01 15.61 -10.90
C THR A 114 1.00 14.48 -11.00
N SER A 115 -0.19 14.63 -10.41
CA SER A 115 -1.24 13.60 -10.48
C SER A 115 -1.74 13.36 -11.90
N VAL A 116 -1.88 14.39 -12.73
CA VAL A 116 -2.27 14.24 -14.16
C VAL A 116 -1.15 13.51 -14.92
N ALA A 117 0.10 13.88 -14.69
CA ALA A 117 1.24 13.21 -15.32
C ALA A 117 1.36 11.73 -14.90
N LEU A 118 1.09 11.42 -13.61
CA LEU A 118 1.02 10.04 -13.12
C LEU A 118 -0.07 9.22 -13.82
N ASP A 119 -1.24 9.81 -14.04
CA ASP A 119 -2.31 9.15 -14.78
C ASP A 119 -1.86 8.78 -16.20
N ALA A 120 -1.16 9.70 -16.88
CA ALA A 120 -0.59 9.46 -18.21
C ALA A 120 0.51 8.39 -18.19
N LEU A 121 1.37 8.37 -17.15
CA LEU A 121 2.42 7.37 -16.99
C LEU A 121 1.81 5.97 -16.78
N VAL A 122 0.80 5.86 -15.92
CA VAL A 122 0.07 4.62 -15.66
C VAL A 122 -0.57 4.08 -16.93
N GLU A 123 -1.23 4.94 -17.70
CA GLU A 123 -1.86 4.55 -18.98
C GLU A 123 -0.80 4.10 -20.01
N LYS A 124 0.29 4.84 -20.15
CA LYS A 124 1.39 4.54 -21.07
C LYS A 124 1.95 3.13 -20.85
N TYR A 125 2.21 2.78 -19.60
CA TYR A 125 2.80 1.49 -19.22
C TYR A 125 1.78 0.43 -18.83
N LYS A 126 0.49 0.79 -18.77
CA LYS A 126 -0.62 -0.08 -18.32
C LYS A 126 -0.34 -0.65 -16.94
N LEU A 127 0.08 0.20 -16.00
CA LEU A 127 0.48 -0.21 -14.67
C LEU A 127 -0.72 -0.63 -13.83
N GLY A 128 -0.60 -1.73 -13.12
CA GLY A 128 -1.59 -2.19 -12.16
C GLY A 128 -1.14 -2.03 -10.69
N SER A 129 0.12 -1.68 -10.46
CA SER A 129 0.69 -1.30 -9.17
C SER A 129 2.01 -0.56 -9.37
N MET A 130 2.52 0.13 -8.33
CA MET A 130 3.79 0.83 -8.39
C MET A 130 4.56 0.75 -7.07
N ALA A 131 5.89 0.91 -7.17
CA ALA A 131 6.76 1.30 -6.07
C ALA A 131 7.59 2.49 -6.52
N TYR A 132 7.81 3.48 -5.65
CA TYR A 132 8.60 4.66 -6.03
C TYR A 132 9.46 5.17 -4.90
N TYR A 133 10.60 5.72 -5.26
CA TYR A 133 11.43 6.56 -4.39
C TYR A 133 12.41 7.36 -5.23
N TYR A 134 12.72 8.55 -4.79
CA TYR A 134 13.77 9.37 -5.38
C TYR A 134 14.43 10.26 -4.33
N LYS A 135 15.73 10.26 -4.36
CA LYS A 135 16.57 11.22 -3.62
C LYS A 135 17.73 11.61 -4.52
N GLY A 136 17.66 12.78 -5.09
CA GLY A 136 18.67 13.34 -5.98
C GLY A 136 19.22 14.68 -5.49
N ALA A 137 19.68 15.51 -6.42
CA ALA A 137 20.18 16.84 -6.11
C ALA A 137 19.05 17.75 -5.62
N ALA A 138 19.30 18.48 -4.53
CA ALA A 138 18.35 19.44 -3.98
C ALA A 138 17.99 20.52 -5.03
N GLY A 139 16.71 20.85 -5.13
CA GLY A 139 16.17 21.82 -6.09
C GLY A 139 16.11 21.31 -7.53
N SER A 140 16.32 20.01 -7.76
CA SER A 140 16.14 19.42 -9.09
C SER A 140 14.66 19.30 -9.46
N GLU A 141 14.38 19.25 -10.75
CA GLU A 141 13.01 19.04 -11.26
C GLU A 141 12.41 17.70 -10.77
N ASN A 142 13.23 16.67 -10.68
CA ASN A 142 12.80 15.36 -10.18
C ASN A 142 12.43 15.43 -8.68
N GLU A 143 13.14 16.23 -7.88
CA GLU A 143 12.77 16.47 -6.48
C GLU A 143 11.43 17.21 -6.38
N ASP A 144 11.19 18.24 -7.21
CA ASP A 144 9.91 18.93 -7.29
C ASP A 144 8.78 17.98 -7.69
N THR A 145 9.03 17.09 -8.64
CA THR A 145 8.08 16.06 -9.08
C THR A 145 7.71 15.13 -7.92
N ILE A 146 8.68 14.52 -7.27
CA ILE A 146 8.45 13.51 -6.22
C ILE A 146 7.87 14.15 -4.95
N SER A 147 8.28 15.35 -4.56
CA SER A 147 7.70 16.04 -3.40
C SER A 147 6.24 16.48 -3.58
N SER A 148 5.68 16.36 -4.78
CA SER A 148 4.28 16.66 -5.09
C SER A 148 3.43 15.45 -5.46
N ILE A 149 3.94 14.24 -5.25
CA ILE A 149 3.33 12.99 -5.77
C ILE A 149 2.18 12.45 -4.89
N ILE A 150 2.16 12.77 -3.60
CA ILE A 150 1.38 12.08 -2.54
C ILE A 150 -0.12 12.00 -2.83
N LEU A 151 -0.76 13.11 -3.25
CA LEU A 151 -2.19 13.11 -3.54
C LEU A 151 -2.51 12.25 -4.77
N GLY A 152 -1.65 12.30 -5.79
CA GLY A 152 -1.79 11.50 -7.00
C GLY A 152 -1.71 10.01 -6.71
N VAL A 153 -0.70 9.56 -5.94
CA VAL A 153 -0.54 8.13 -5.61
C VAL A 153 -1.64 7.64 -4.65
N SER A 154 -2.17 8.50 -3.76
CA SER A 154 -3.33 8.15 -2.93
C SER A 154 -4.59 7.92 -3.79
N LEU A 155 -4.82 8.74 -4.82
CA LEU A 155 -5.91 8.53 -5.78
C LEU A 155 -5.69 7.28 -6.65
N LEU A 156 -4.46 6.99 -7.07
CA LEU A 156 -4.14 5.75 -7.79
C LEU A 156 -4.45 4.53 -6.93
N THR A 157 -3.99 4.52 -5.69
CA THR A 157 -4.24 3.43 -4.73
C THR A 157 -5.74 3.23 -4.52
N ALA A 158 -6.52 4.31 -4.37
CA ALA A 158 -7.98 4.25 -4.19
C ALA A 158 -8.75 3.64 -5.38
N ARG A 159 -8.16 3.65 -6.56
CA ARG A 159 -8.79 3.08 -7.78
C ARG A 159 -8.18 1.76 -8.24
N GLY A 160 -7.49 1.05 -7.35
CA GLY A 160 -6.97 -0.30 -7.59
C GLY A 160 -5.59 -0.36 -8.23
N ILE A 161 -4.83 0.75 -8.18
CA ILE A 161 -3.43 0.82 -8.59
C ILE A 161 -2.60 1.19 -7.34
N PRO A 162 -2.37 0.23 -6.42
CA PRO A 162 -1.66 0.51 -5.19
C PRO A 162 -0.22 0.95 -5.46
N VAL A 163 0.24 1.92 -4.65
CA VAL A 163 1.57 2.53 -4.79
C VAL A 163 2.29 2.48 -3.46
N ALA A 164 3.38 1.71 -3.39
CA ALA A 164 4.26 1.64 -2.23
C ALA A 164 5.30 2.77 -2.27
N GLY A 165 5.57 3.36 -1.12
CA GLY A 165 6.68 4.28 -0.91
C GLY A 165 8.03 3.56 -0.91
N GLU A 166 9.11 4.37 -0.82
CA GLU A 166 10.47 3.92 -0.55
C GLU A 166 11.05 2.88 -1.53
N TYR A 167 10.39 2.71 -2.69
CA TYR A 167 10.69 1.68 -3.69
C TYR A 167 10.50 0.25 -3.13
N GLU A 168 9.61 0.08 -2.14
CA GLU A 168 9.41 -1.24 -1.56
C GLU A 168 8.49 -2.13 -2.39
N ILE A 169 9.12 -2.93 -3.25
CA ILE A 169 8.47 -3.84 -4.20
C ILE A 169 7.68 -4.93 -3.50
N LYS A 170 8.21 -5.50 -2.40
CA LYS A 170 7.54 -6.52 -1.62
C LYS A 170 6.19 -6.02 -1.07
N ASN A 171 6.18 -4.79 -0.54
CA ASN A 171 4.95 -4.21 -0.04
C ASN A 171 4.00 -3.77 -1.16
N ALA A 172 4.50 -3.34 -2.33
CA ALA A 172 3.65 -3.11 -3.50
C ALA A 172 2.88 -4.38 -3.91
N GLN A 173 3.50 -5.55 -3.84
CA GLN A 173 2.84 -6.85 -4.06
C GLN A 173 1.81 -7.15 -2.96
N ALA A 174 2.17 -6.95 -1.68
CA ALA A 174 1.23 -7.14 -0.57
C ALA A 174 0.00 -6.23 -0.71
N MET A 175 0.20 -4.96 -1.02
CA MET A 175 -0.90 -4.00 -1.27
C MET A 175 -1.77 -4.44 -2.46
N LYS A 176 -1.15 -4.95 -3.54
CA LYS A 176 -1.90 -5.43 -4.72
C LYS A 176 -2.72 -6.67 -4.41
N ILE A 177 -2.22 -7.59 -3.60
CA ILE A 177 -2.97 -8.75 -3.11
C ILE A 177 -4.20 -8.29 -2.31
N MET A 178 -4.00 -7.40 -1.34
CA MET A 178 -5.06 -6.88 -0.47
C MET A 178 -6.14 -6.14 -1.27
N ASP A 179 -5.74 -5.26 -2.18
CA ASP A 179 -6.65 -4.53 -3.07
C ASP A 179 -7.44 -5.50 -3.97
N SER A 180 -6.79 -6.50 -4.52
CA SER A 180 -7.43 -7.48 -5.40
C SER A 180 -8.47 -8.35 -4.67
N PHE A 181 -8.33 -8.55 -3.36
CA PHE A 181 -9.37 -9.15 -2.51
C PHE A 181 -10.47 -8.18 -2.08
N GLY A 182 -10.34 -6.89 -2.42
CA GLY A 182 -11.29 -5.86 -2.01
C GLY A 182 -11.11 -5.37 -0.57
N ALA A 183 -9.98 -5.70 0.06
CA ALA A 183 -9.66 -5.27 1.42
C ALA A 183 -8.96 -3.89 1.47
N GLY A 184 -8.63 -3.31 0.34
CA GLY A 184 -7.81 -2.10 0.25
C GLY A 184 -6.33 -2.45 0.22
N GLY A 185 -5.58 -2.08 1.23
CA GLY A 185 -4.12 -2.29 1.31
C GLY A 185 -3.39 -0.95 1.36
N SER A 186 -3.32 -0.35 2.55
CA SER A 186 -2.55 0.87 2.78
C SER A 186 -1.13 0.52 3.19
N PHE A 187 -0.17 1.29 2.70
CA PHE A 187 1.22 1.24 3.11
C PHE A 187 1.34 1.67 4.57
N THR A 188 1.95 0.88 5.42
CA THR A 188 2.05 1.16 6.86
C THR A 188 3.30 0.57 7.50
N GLU A 189 3.73 1.19 8.60
CA GLU A 189 4.84 0.76 9.46
C GLU A 189 4.49 0.93 10.94
N TYR A 190 5.34 0.43 11.84
CA TYR A 190 5.17 0.60 13.28
C TYR A 190 5.70 1.97 13.73
N TYR A 191 4.86 2.71 14.46
CA TYR A 191 5.27 3.97 15.08
C TYR A 191 5.55 3.84 16.58
N ALA A 192 4.65 3.19 17.30
CA ALA A 192 4.77 3.05 18.76
C ALA A 192 3.91 1.89 19.27
N MET A 193 4.20 1.42 20.46
CA MET A 193 3.41 0.44 21.20
C MET A 193 3.00 1.04 22.55
N ASP A 194 1.71 0.98 22.84
CA ASP A 194 1.18 1.26 24.18
C ASP A 194 0.84 -0.05 24.88
N TYR A 195 1.73 -0.48 25.75
CA TYR A 195 1.56 -1.74 26.49
C TYR A 195 0.55 -1.63 27.65
N THR A 196 0.12 -0.43 28.01
CA THR A 196 -0.91 -0.22 29.04
C THR A 196 -2.30 -0.45 28.45
N GLU A 197 -2.55 0.06 27.24
CA GLU A 197 -3.80 -0.12 26.54
C GLU A 197 -3.78 -1.33 25.57
N ASP A 198 -2.65 -2.01 25.50
CA ASP A 198 -2.43 -3.14 24.59
C ASP A 198 -2.66 -2.77 23.11
N ILE A 199 -2.05 -1.67 22.68
CA ILE A 199 -2.21 -1.07 21.36
C ILE A 199 -0.87 -1.05 20.60
N VAL A 200 -0.94 -1.34 19.30
CA VAL A 200 0.10 -1.04 18.32
C VAL A 200 -0.35 0.16 17.48
N LEU A 201 0.43 1.24 17.48
CA LEU A 201 0.23 2.39 16.62
C LEU A 201 1.01 2.21 15.33
N MET A 202 0.31 2.24 14.21
CA MET A 202 0.91 2.07 12.88
C MET A 202 0.38 3.13 11.93
N GLY A 203 1.21 3.50 10.99
CA GLY A 203 0.89 4.44 9.92
C GLY A 203 2.06 4.60 8.97
N HIS A 204 2.02 5.60 8.11
CA HIS A 204 3.16 6.01 7.28
C HIS A 204 2.99 7.45 6.86
N ASP A 205 4.09 8.18 6.68
CA ASP A 205 4.05 9.50 6.08
C ASP A 205 3.86 9.39 4.55
N GLY A 206 3.19 10.35 3.97
CA GLY A 206 2.94 10.38 2.54
C GLY A 206 1.55 9.89 2.14
N PRO A 207 1.44 8.93 1.20
CA PRO A 207 0.16 8.49 0.67
C PRO A 207 -0.61 7.54 1.61
N GLY A 208 -1.93 7.47 1.42
CA GLY A 208 -2.81 6.53 2.12
C GLY A 208 -3.88 5.97 1.19
N HIS A 209 -4.46 4.84 1.57
CA HIS A 209 -5.57 4.23 0.84
C HIS A 209 -6.90 4.81 1.31
N ILE A 210 -7.35 5.89 0.69
CA ILE A 210 -8.47 6.71 1.16
C ILE A 210 -9.83 6.00 1.22
N THR A 211 -10.03 4.89 0.51
CA THR A 211 -11.31 4.16 0.54
C THR A 211 -11.48 3.32 1.80
N ILE A 212 -10.40 3.03 2.54
CA ILE A 212 -10.44 2.33 3.82
C ILE A 212 -10.29 3.28 5.02
N ALA A 213 -10.32 4.59 4.78
CA ALA A 213 -10.23 5.59 5.83
C ALA A 213 -11.46 5.63 6.72
N GLU A 214 -11.25 5.90 8.01
CA GLU A 214 -12.30 6.29 8.94
C GLU A 214 -12.69 7.76 8.66
N GLY A 215 -13.81 7.95 8.01
CA GLY A 215 -14.25 9.27 7.55
C GLY A 215 -13.46 9.79 6.34
N LYS A 216 -13.54 11.10 6.11
CA LYS A 216 -12.91 11.75 4.95
C LYS A 216 -11.45 12.08 5.26
N THR A 217 -10.53 11.54 4.46
CA THR A 217 -9.09 11.79 4.57
C THR A 217 -8.77 13.27 4.47
N LYS A 218 -8.01 13.80 5.43
CA LYS A 218 -7.54 15.19 5.42
C LYS A 218 -6.30 15.34 4.56
N VAL A 219 -6.16 16.51 3.95
CA VAL A 219 -4.91 16.96 3.29
C VAL A 219 -4.36 18.15 4.07
N ARG A 220 -3.08 18.12 4.37
CA ARG A 220 -2.36 19.19 5.08
C ARG A 220 -0.95 19.37 4.51
N PRO A 221 -0.29 20.50 4.80
CA PRO A 221 1.10 20.68 4.44
C PRO A 221 1.99 19.59 5.06
N LEU A 222 2.91 19.06 4.28
CA LEU A 222 3.94 18.14 4.76
C LEU A 222 5.08 18.96 5.38
N THR A 223 5.02 19.18 6.68
CA THR A 223 6.00 20.03 7.40
C THR A 223 7.27 19.29 7.78
N VAL A 224 7.16 17.99 8.02
CA VAL A 224 8.28 17.10 8.36
C VAL A 224 8.20 15.85 7.50
N TYR A 225 9.33 15.44 6.95
CA TYR A 225 9.46 14.22 6.16
C TYR A 225 10.74 13.49 6.58
N HIS A 226 10.61 12.31 7.17
CA HIS A 226 11.74 11.53 7.72
C HIS A 226 12.67 12.36 8.62
N GLY A 227 12.12 13.15 9.54
CA GLY A 227 12.88 14.00 10.46
C GLY A 227 13.54 15.22 9.82
N LYS A 228 13.25 15.53 8.56
CA LYS A 228 13.72 16.70 7.81
C LYS A 228 12.58 17.66 7.52
N VAL A 229 12.90 18.89 7.11
CA VAL A 229 11.89 19.81 6.59
C VAL A 229 11.25 19.19 5.35
N GLY A 230 9.95 18.95 5.40
CA GLY A 230 9.16 18.45 4.30
C GLY A 230 8.75 19.56 3.34
N SER A 231 8.29 19.17 2.15
CA SER A 231 7.65 20.05 1.18
C SER A 231 6.50 19.35 0.49
N GLY A 232 5.49 20.13 0.07
CA GLY A 232 4.31 19.57 -0.58
C GLY A 232 3.17 19.27 0.41
N LEU A 233 2.32 18.36 0.02
CA LEU A 233 1.12 17.98 0.76
C LEU A 233 1.20 16.52 1.23
N SER A 234 0.59 16.25 2.37
CA SER A 234 0.44 14.90 2.94
C SER A 234 -1.03 14.58 3.16
N VAL A 235 -1.34 13.29 3.37
CA VAL A 235 -2.66 12.83 3.76
C VAL A 235 -2.64 12.35 5.21
N GLU A 236 -3.67 12.75 5.97
CA GLU A 236 -3.90 12.32 7.34
C GLU A 236 -5.20 11.52 7.41
N MET A 237 -5.10 10.28 7.83
CA MET A 237 -6.24 9.39 8.01
C MET A 237 -5.95 8.28 9.02
N SER A 238 -7.01 7.74 9.61
CA SER A 238 -7.00 6.44 10.28
C SER A 238 -7.75 5.42 9.45
N VAL A 239 -7.41 4.15 9.58
CA VAL A 239 -8.14 3.04 8.96
C VAL A 239 -9.48 2.85 9.69
N LYS A 240 -10.53 2.52 8.96
CA LYS A 240 -11.86 2.21 9.51
C LYS A 240 -11.76 1.28 10.72
N ASN A 241 -12.50 1.62 11.78
CA ASN A 241 -12.61 0.77 12.95
C ASN A 241 -13.26 -0.58 12.60
N GLY A 242 -12.74 -1.66 13.19
CA GLY A 242 -13.20 -3.02 12.97
C GLY A 242 -12.10 -3.97 12.48
N PRO A 243 -12.47 -5.15 11.97
CA PRO A 243 -11.53 -6.18 11.55
C PRO A 243 -10.53 -5.67 10.51
N VAL A 244 -9.24 -6.04 10.69
CA VAL A 244 -8.16 -5.75 9.74
C VAL A 244 -7.26 -6.96 9.57
N THR A 245 -6.60 -7.02 8.43
CA THR A 245 -5.53 -7.97 8.13
C THR A 245 -4.27 -7.19 7.78
N LEU A 246 -3.14 -7.60 8.36
CA LEU A 246 -1.80 -7.18 7.93
C LEU A 246 -1.22 -8.25 7.01
N LEU A 247 -0.56 -7.82 5.95
CA LEU A 247 0.14 -8.69 5.01
C LEU A 247 1.53 -8.14 4.70
N SER A 248 2.55 -8.98 4.82
CA SER A 248 3.89 -8.69 4.31
C SER A 248 4.35 -9.81 3.38
N VAL A 249 5.00 -9.43 2.28
CA VAL A 249 5.77 -10.36 1.44
C VAL A 249 7.19 -10.38 1.98
N VAL A 250 7.63 -11.51 2.50
CA VAL A 250 8.93 -11.67 3.15
C VAL A 250 9.85 -12.50 2.28
N GLN A 251 11.11 -12.10 2.19
CA GLN A 251 12.15 -12.84 1.47
C GLN A 251 13.09 -13.51 2.46
N LYS A 252 13.18 -14.85 2.38
CA LYS A 252 14.11 -15.65 3.17
C LYS A 252 15.55 -15.51 2.67
N ILE A 253 16.52 -15.93 3.47
CA ILE A 253 17.95 -15.89 3.11
C ILE A 253 18.27 -16.73 1.86
N ASP A 254 17.48 -17.75 1.60
CA ASP A 254 17.60 -18.60 0.39
C ASP A 254 16.93 -17.99 -0.86
N GLY A 255 16.42 -16.76 -0.73
CA GLY A 255 15.74 -16.01 -1.79
C GLY A 255 14.25 -16.33 -1.95
N LYS A 256 13.72 -17.36 -1.32
CA LYS A 256 12.29 -17.72 -1.42
C LYS A 256 11.42 -16.69 -0.75
N LEU A 257 10.28 -16.42 -1.37
CA LEU A 257 9.26 -15.53 -0.84
C LEU A 257 8.20 -16.33 -0.06
N PHE A 258 7.65 -15.70 0.99
CA PHE A 258 6.49 -16.21 1.70
C PHE A 258 5.57 -15.04 2.11
N LEU A 259 4.34 -15.36 2.46
CA LEU A 259 3.33 -14.41 2.91
C LEU A 259 3.22 -14.46 4.44
N LEU A 260 3.48 -13.35 5.13
CA LEU A 260 3.31 -13.21 6.57
C LEU A 260 2.02 -12.46 6.84
N VAL A 261 1.13 -13.06 7.64
CA VAL A 261 -0.23 -12.56 7.86
C VAL A 261 -0.53 -12.47 9.35
N ALA A 262 -1.22 -11.39 9.74
CA ALA A 262 -1.84 -11.27 11.06
C ALA A 262 -3.22 -10.64 10.93
N GLU A 263 -4.18 -11.11 11.75
CA GLU A 263 -5.50 -10.53 11.86
C GLU A 263 -5.67 -9.84 13.20
N GLY A 264 -6.29 -8.66 13.18
CA GLY A 264 -6.54 -7.85 14.36
C GLY A 264 -7.71 -6.92 14.14
N GLU A 265 -7.78 -5.88 14.95
CA GLU A 265 -8.83 -4.86 14.87
C GLU A 265 -8.21 -3.46 14.87
N SER A 266 -8.67 -2.61 13.96
CA SER A 266 -8.51 -1.16 14.07
C SER A 266 -9.51 -0.64 15.11
N VAL A 267 -9.04 0.14 16.08
CA VAL A 267 -9.86 0.61 17.20
C VAL A 267 -9.81 2.12 17.35
N ALA A 268 -10.93 2.71 17.76
CA ALA A 268 -11.02 4.13 18.07
C ALA A 268 -10.12 4.52 19.26
N GLY A 269 -9.71 5.77 19.28
CA GLY A 269 -8.94 6.35 20.38
C GLY A 269 -7.96 7.42 19.90
N PRO A 270 -7.16 7.98 20.80
CA PRO A 270 -6.18 8.99 20.44
C PRO A 270 -5.09 8.40 19.52
N ILE A 271 -4.79 9.11 18.45
CA ILE A 271 -3.70 8.81 17.53
C ILE A 271 -2.59 9.85 17.66
N LEU A 272 -1.44 9.58 17.03
CA LEU A 272 -0.38 10.57 16.95
C LEU A 272 -0.79 11.66 15.94
N GLU A 273 -0.85 12.91 16.39
CA GLU A 273 -1.21 14.06 15.54
C GLU A 273 0.03 14.59 14.79
N ILE A 274 0.56 13.79 13.89
CA ILE A 274 1.82 14.07 13.17
C ILE A 274 1.61 14.37 11.68
N GLY A 275 0.34 14.44 11.23
CA GLY A 275 -0.01 14.87 9.88
C GLY A 275 0.18 13.81 8.80
N ASN A 276 0.07 12.53 9.16
CA ASN A 276 0.17 11.39 8.25
C ASN A 276 -0.89 10.32 8.53
N THR A 277 -0.83 9.18 7.84
CA THR A 277 -1.69 8.05 8.16
C THR A 277 -1.30 7.49 9.53
N ASN A 278 -2.29 7.18 10.37
CA ASN A 278 -2.04 6.71 11.73
C ASN A 278 -3.28 6.01 12.29
N SER A 279 -3.11 4.80 12.81
CA SER A 279 -4.22 4.01 13.36
C SER A 279 -3.77 3.23 14.60
N ARG A 280 -4.75 2.85 15.41
CA ARG A 280 -4.58 2.03 16.61
C ARG A 280 -5.04 0.61 16.31
N TYR A 281 -4.21 -0.36 16.60
CA TYR A 281 -4.54 -1.77 16.35
C TYR A 281 -4.43 -2.60 17.61
N LYS A 282 -5.41 -3.52 17.78
CA LYS A 282 -5.38 -4.61 18.76
C LYS A 282 -5.23 -5.95 18.05
N PHE A 283 -4.38 -6.80 18.63
CA PHE A 283 -4.19 -8.17 18.15
C PHE A 283 -4.62 -9.17 19.23
N PRO A 284 -5.23 -10.33 18.87
CA PRO A 284 -5.78 -11.27 19.84
C PRO A 284 -4.74 -11.85 20.79
N ILE A 285 -3.46 -11.86 20.41
CA ILE A 285 -2.34 -12.34 21.22
C ILE A 285 -1.66 -11.24 22.05
N GLY A 286 -2.18 -9.99 21.98
CA GLY A 286 -1.65 -8.81 22.65
C GLY A 286 -0.45 -8.19 21.92
N ALA A 287 -0.27 -6.87 22.11
CA ALA A 287 0.71 -6.06 21.38
C ALA A 287 2.15 -6.58 21.52
N ARG A 288 2.57 -6.96 22.74
CA ARG A 288 3.93 -7.44 23.00
C ARG A 288 4.22 -8.76 22.28
N LYS A 289 3.30 -9.73 22.36
CA LYS A 289 3.49 -11.04 21.72
C LYS A 289 3.39 -10.90 20.21
N PHE A 290 2.46 -10.09 19.72
CA PHE A 290 2.33 -9.80 18.30
C PHE A 290 3.65 -9.26 17.73
N MET A 291 4.24 -8.22 18.34
CA MET A 291 5.49 -7.62 17.87
C MET A 291 6.64 -8.63 17.87
N ASN A 292 6.75 -9.46 18.90
CA ASN A 292 7.79 -10.49 18.97
C ASN A 292 7.63 -11.54 17.86
N ASP A 293 6.42 -12.07 17.70
CA ASP A 293 6.16 -13.14 16.75
C ASP A 293 6.21 -12.64 15.29
N TRP A 294 5.71 -11.43 15.03
CA TRP A 294 5.80 -10.80 13.70
C TRP A 294 7.26 -10.59 13.29
N ASN A 295 8.04 -9.94 14.15
CA ASN A 295 9.43 -9.60 13.84
C ASN A 295 10.35 -10.83 13.79
N ALA A 296 10.04 -11.90 14.53
CA ALA A 296 10.79 -13.17 14.46
C ALA A 296 10.76 -13.82 13.08
N ASN A 297 9.80 -13.46 12.23
CA ASN A 297 9.70 -13.92 10.85
C ASN A 297 10.51 -13.07 9.85
N GLY A 298 11.15 -11.99 10.29
CA GLY A 298 12.05 -11.16 9.48
C GLY A 298 11.40 -10.39 8.34
N PRO A 299 10.18 -9.82 8.50
CA PRO A 299 9.61 -8.95 7.49
C PRO A 299 10.45 -7.67 7.34
N ALA A 300 10.23 -6.93 6.24
CA ALA A 300 10.60 -5.52 6.21
C ALA A 300 9.80 -4.74 7.27
N HIS A 301 10.24 -3.53 7.61
CA HIS A 301 9.53 -2.71 8.61
C HIS A 301 8.14 -2.26 8.13
N HIS A 302 7.88 -2.27 6.83
CA HIS A 302 6.57 -2.00 6.26
C HIS A 302 5.72 -3.27 6.08
N CYS A 303 4.41 -3.07 6.08
CA CYS A 303 3.42 -4.05 5.64
C CYS A 303 2.22 -3.35 4.99
N ALA A 304 1.36 -4.12 4.34
CA ALA A 304 0.06 -3.65 3.87
C ALA A 304 -1.01 -3.90 4.93
N VAL A 305 -1.83 -2.89 5.24
CA VAL A 305 -3.02 -3.06 6.08
C VAL A 305 -4.28 -2.96 5.23
N GLY A 306 -5.20 -3.91 5.38
CA GLY A 306 -6.51 -3.90 4.74
C GLY A 306 -7.63 -4.18 5.73
N ILE A 307 -8.86 -3.83 5.37
CA ILE A 307 -10.06 -4.05 6.17
C ILE A 307 -10.58 -5.49 6.00
N GLY A 308 -11.16 -6.04 7.07
CA GLY A 308 -11.68 -7.40 7.13
C GLY A 308 -10.64 -8.45 7.53
N HIS A 309 -11.13 -9.61 7.94
CA HIS A 309 -10.32 -10.80 8.16
C HIS A 309 -10.31 -11.62 6.87
N ILE A 310 -9.16 -11.73 6.21
CA ILE A 310 -9.02 -12.40 4.91
C ILE A 310 -7.90 -13.45 4.88
N HIS A 311 -7.41 -13.89 6.05
CA HIS A 311 -6.36 -14.89 6.15
C HIS A 311 -6.68 -16.15 5.35
N SER A 312 -7.90 -16.72 5.46
CA SER A 312 -8.28 -17.94 4.74
C SER A 312 -8.19 -17.80 3.22
N LYS A 313 -8.48 -16.61 2.69
CA LYS A 313 -8.32 -16.30 1.26
C LYS A 313 -6.84 -16.19 0.86
N ILE A 314 -6.00 -15.62 1.75
CA ILE A 314 -4.56 -15.50 1.53
C ILE A 314 -3.90 -16.89 1.58
N GLU A 315 -4.34 -17.80 2.45
CA GLU A 315 -3.87 -19.20 2.46
C GLU A 315 -4.15 -19.91 1.13
N LYS A 316 -5.36 -19.75 0.61
CA LYS A 316 -5.75 -20.30 -0.70
C LYS A 316 -4.91 -19.70 -1.83
N LEU A 317 -4.67 -18.39 -1.78
CA LEU A 317 -3.78 -17.73 -2.74
C LEU A 317 -2.34 -18.28 -2.64
N GLY A 318 -1.80 -18.40 -1.43
CA GLY A 318 -0.47 -18.99 -1.21
C GLY A 318 -0.35 -20.39 -1.81
N SER A 319 -1.38 -21.23 -1.65
CA SER A 319 -1.43 -22.55 -2.27
C SER A 319 -1.38 -22.50 -3.80
N LEU A 320 -2.10 -21.54 -4.43
CA LEU A 320 -2.11 -21.35 -5.88
C LEU A 320 -0.77 -20.81 -6.42
N LEU A 321 -0.09 -19.97 -5.64
CA LEU A 321 1.20 -19.39 -5.99
C LEU A 321 2.39 -20.27 -5.59
N ASN A 322 2.14 -21.44 -4.95
CA ASN A 322 3.16 -22.28 -4.34
C ASN A 322 4.06 -21.50 -3.36
N MET A 323 3.44 -20.66 -2.55
CA MET A 323 4.08 -19.84 -1.52
C MET A 323 3.60 -20.29 -0.13
N GLU A 324 4.53 -20.36 0.82
CA GLU A 324 4.20 -20.55 2.22
C GLU A 324 3.40 -19.34 2.75
N VAL A 325 2.42 -19.61 3.60
CA VAL A 325 1.71 -18.57 4.35
C VAL A 325 1.94 -18.81 5.84
N VAL A 326 2.53 -17.83 6.51
CA VAL A 326 2.80 -17.88 7.96
C VAL A 326 1.79 -16.96 8.64
N ARG A 327 0.97 -17.55 9.49
CA ARG A 327 0.02 -16.80 10.32
C ARG A 327 0.62 -16.51 11.69
N VAL A 328 0.61 -15.24 12.09
CA VAL A 328 1.03 -14.82 13.44
C VAL A 328 -0.15 -14.88 14.41
N CYS A 329 -1.32 -14.42 13.99
CA CYS A 329 -2.56 -14.49 14.79
C CYS A 329 -3.80 -14.31 13.90
#